data_ae4981d77267024e0716e91cf14611ad
#
_entry.id   ae4981d77267024e0716e91cf14611ad
#
_cell.length_a   1.000
_cell.length_b   1.000
_cell.length_c   1.000
_cell.angle_alpha   90.00
_cell.angle_beta   90.00
_cell.angle_gamma   90.00
#
_symmetry.space_group_name_H-M   'P 1'
#
loop_
_entity.id
_entity.type
_entity.pdbx_description
1 polymer ?
#
loop_
_entity_poly.entity_id
_entity_poly.type
_entity_poly.pdbx_seq_one_letter_code
_entity_poly.pdbx_strand_id
1 'polypeptide(L)'
;VRNNPGRCPGLRASALSGRVSLRKFNKKDMTKGFVHSVESFGSVDGPGIRFLIFLQGCPMRCQFCHNPDSWKTGIGEERTADELLDQAERFRAYWGDKGGITVSGGEALLQIDFLLELFEKAKQRGIGTCLDTSAQLFTRKAPFFEKFERLMELTDTVLLDIKHIDDEEHRKLTRHSNANILDCARYLSEIDKPVWIRHVLIPGITDKDEYLVRLRDFLSTLHNIERIEVLPYHTLGVYKYDKLGIDYPLKDVQPPAAERVANANDILQQAL
;
A
#
# COMPACT_ATOMS: atom_id res chain seq x y z
N VAL A 1 40.48 -50.72 -15.84
CA VAL A 1 40.67 -49.83 -14.69
C VAL A 1 39.46 -48.92 -14.62
N ARG A 2 38.63 -49.16 -13.58
CA ARG A 2 37.38 -48.44 -13.33
C ARG A 2 37.69 -47.10 -12.64
N ASN A 3 37.11 -45.98 -13.10
CA ASN A 3 37.03 -44.76 -12.35
C ASN A 3 35.56 -44.39 -12.15
N ASN A 4 35.19 -44.26 -10.89
CA ASN A 4 33.85 -43.89 -10.39
C ASN A 4 33.83 -42.38 -10.12
N PRO A 5 32.88 -41.58 -10.65
CA PRO A 5 32.75 -40.18 -10.28
C PRO A 5 31.88 -40.02 -9.04
N GLY A 6 32.42 -39.24 -8.09
CA GLY A 6 31.84 -38.97 -6.79
C GLY A 6 30.48 -38.28 -6.85
N ARG A 7 29.64 -38.68 -5.92
CA ARG A 7 28.33 -38.10 -5.62
C ARG A 7 28.52 -36.75 -4.87
N CYS A 8 27.94 -35.69 -5.39
CA CYS A 8 27.72 -34.47 -4.62
C CYS A 8 26.62 -34.71 -3.57
N PRO A 9 26.78 -34.23 -2.31
CA PRO A 9 25.72 -34.32 -1.32
C PRO A 9 24.59 -33.34 -1.66
N GLY A 10 23.38 -33.86 -1.84
CA GLY A 10 22.20 -33.05 -2.08
C GLY A 10 21.87 -32.16 -0.90
N LEU A 11 21.77 -30.87 -1.15
CA LEU A 11 21.09 -29.90 -0.28
C LEU A 11 19.62 -30.29 -0.17
N ARG A 12 19.23 -30.75 0.99
CA ARG A 12 17.81 -30.94 1.33
C ARG A 12 17.18 -29.57 1.52
N ALA A 13 16.32 -29.16 0.60
CA ALA A 13 15.38 -28.09 0.82
C ALA A 13 14.43 -28.50 1.95
N SER A 14 14.62 -27.94 3.15
CA SER A 14 13.65 -28.03 4.22
C SER A 14 12.47 -27.12 3.86
N ALA A 15 11.41 -27.71 3.33
CA ALA A 15 10.13 -27.05 3.22
C ALA A 15 9.65 -26.72 4.64
N LEU A 16 9.72 -25.46 5.01
CA LEU A 16 9.02 -24.91 6.17
C LEU A 16 7.50 -24.91 5.87
N SER A 17 6.87 -26.07 6.02
CA SER A 17 5.41 -26.16 6.12
C SER A 17 5.00 -25.72 7.54
N GLY A 18 5.16 -24.45 7.85
CA GLY A 18 4.53 -23.82 9.00
C GLY A 18 3.02 -23.81 8.77
N ARG A 19 2.28 -24.72 9.39
CA ARG A 19 0.82 -24.61 9.49
C ARG A 19 0.54 -23.30 10.23
N VAL A 20 0.06 -22.29 9.49
CA VAL A 20 -0.50 -21.07 10.07
C VAL A 20 -1.61 -21.48 11.01
N SER A 21 -1.40 -21.34 12.32
CA SER A 21 -2.41 -21.63 13.34
C SER A 21 -3.46 -20.53 13.27
N LEU A 22 -4.57 -20.80 12.60
CA LEU A 22 -5.70 -19.88 12.48
C LEU A 22 -6.37 -19.73 13.86
N ARG A 23 -6.31 -18.52 14.43
CA ARG A 23 -7.07 -18.18 15.65
C ARG A 23 -8.56 -18.24 15.36
N LYS A 24 -9.34 -18.91 16.25
CA LYS A 24 -10.80 -18.80 16.24
C LYS A 24 -11.17 -17.51 17.00
N PHE A 25 -11.66 -16.50 16.30
CA PHE A 25 -12.22 -15.30 16.90
C PHE A 25 -13.54 -15.63 17.62
N ASN A 26 -13.65 -15.31 18.89
CA ASN A 26 -14.92 -15.34 19.61
C ASN A 26 -15.72 -14.09 19.25
N LYS A 27 -17.06 -14.21 19.16
CA LYS A 27 -17.97 -13.10 18.83
C LYS A 27 -17.83 -11.88 19.75
N LYS A 28 -17.16 -12.04 20.92
CA LYS A 28 -16.91 -11.01 21.93
C LYS A 28 -15.64 -10.19 21.68
N ASP A 29 -14.77 -10.65 20.75
CA ASP A 29 -13.45 -10.06 20.48
C ASP A 29 -13.37 -9.46 19.05
N MET A 30 -14.53 -9.22 18.37
CA MET A 30 -14.55 -8.72 17.01
C MET A 30 -14.15 -7.23 17.01
N THR A 31 -13.06 -6.93 16.32
CA THR A 31 -12.61 -5.56 16.09
C THR A 31 -13.48 -4.94 15.00
N LYS A 32 -13.99 -3.72 15.23
CA LYS A 32 -14.65 -2.95 14.19
C LYS A 32 -13.66 -1.99 13.55
N GLY A 33 -13.72 -1.87 12.23
CA GLY A 33 -13.01 -0.85 11.49
C GLY A 33 -13.90 0.37 11.24
N PHE A 34 -13.29 1.55 11.30
CA PHE A 34 -13.90 2.77 10.82
C PHE A 34 -13.70 2.88 9.32
N VAL A 35 -14.75 2.69 8.55
CA VAL A 35 -14.74 2.70 7.08
C VAL A 35 -15.20 4.06 6.57
N HIS A 36 -14.44 4.65 5.64
CA HIS A 36 -14.82 5.85 4.92
C HIS A 36 -15.78 5.53 3.79
N SER A 37 -15.40 4.58 2.94
CA SER A 37 -16.18 4.16 1.77
C SER A 37 -15.71 2.82 1.24
N VAL A 38 -16.47 2.25 0.31
CA VAL A 38 -16.09 1.05 -0.45
C VAL A 38 -16.39 1.24 -1.94
N GLU A 39 -15.59 0.60 -2.80
CA GLU A 39 -15.78 0.56 -4.25
C GLU A 39 -15.65 -0.87 -4.78
N SER A 40 -16.48 -1.22 -5.78
CA SER A 40 -16.63 -2.62 -6.21
C SER A 40 -15.64 -3.06 -7.29
N PHE A 41 -15.11 -2.14 -8.07
CA PHE A 41 -14.36 -2.40 -9.30
C PHE A 41 -13.10 -1.55 -9.43
N GLY A 42 -12.13 -1.72 -8.52
CA GLY A 42 -10.80 -1.16 -8.67
C GLY A 42 -9.99 -1.96 -9.69
N SER A 43 -9.63 -1.35 -10.80
CA SER A 43 -8.82 -1.97 -11.86
C SER A 43 -7.36 -1.56 -11.84
N VAL A 44 -7.02 -0.56 -11.01
CA VAL A 44 -5.67 0.02 -10.86
C VAL A 44 -5.14 0.00 -9.44
N ASP A 45 -5.85 -0.66 -8.53
CA ASP A 45 -5.56 -0.66 -7.10
C ASP A 45 -5.04 -2.02 -6.62
N GLY A 46 -4.17 -2.62 -7.41
CA GLY A 46 -3.54 -3.92 -7.18
C GLY A 46 -3.82 -4.93 -8.29
N PRO A 47 -3.32 -6.17 -8.15
CA PRO A 47 -3.48 -7.21 -9.17
C PRO A 47 -4.94 -7.61 -9.39
N GLY A 48 -5.35 -7.73 -10.66
CA GLY A 48 -6.72 -8.11 -11.04
C GLY A 48 -7.77 -7.05 -10.74
N ILE A 49 -9.03 -7.44 -10.65
CA ILE A 49 -10.11 -6.57 -10.21
C ILE A 49 -10.24 -6.66 -8.69
N ARG A 50 -10.35 -5.51 -8.04
CA ARG A 50 -10.32 -5.40 -6.57
C ARG A 50 -11.64 -4.84 -6.03
N PHE A 51 -12.08 -5.36 -4.88
CA PHE A 51 -13.03 -4.67 -4.04
C PHE A 51 -12.24 -3.77 -3.09
N LEU A 52 -12.45 -2.45 -3.18
CA LEU A 52 -11.70 -1.47 -2.41
C LEU A 52 -12.42 -1.15 -1.11
N ILE A 53 -11.66 -1.11 -0.03
CA ILE A 53 -12.13 -0.71 1.30
C ILE A 53 -11.26 0.48 1.73
N PHE A 54 -11.85 1.66 1.80
CA PHE A 54 -11.16 2.87 2.26
C PHE A 54 -11.41 3.06 3.74
N LEU A 55 -10.37 2.96 4.56
CA LEU A 55 -10.45 3.16 6.00
C LEU A 55 -10.38 4.65 6.35
N GLN A 56 -11.03 5.01 7.42
CA GLN A 56 -11.07 6.37 7.95
C GLN A 56 -9.84 6.63 8.85
N GLY A 57 -9.31 7.85 8.79
CA GLY A 57 -8.18 8.32 9.58
C GLY A 57 -6.87 8.35 8.79
N CYS A 58 -6.17 9.48 8.86
CA CYS A 58 -4.83 9.64 8.29
C CYS A 58 -4.02 10.65 9.12
N PRO A 59 -2.79 10.33 9.53
CA PRO A 59 -1.93 11.29 10.23
C PRO A 59 -1.31 12.32 9.28
N MET A 60 -1.18 11.98 7.99
CA MET A 60 -0.56 12.84 6.99
C MET A 60 -1.49 13.98 6.55
N ARG A 61 -0.88 15.06 6.03
CA ARG A 61 -1.57 16.22 5.45
C ARG A 61 -0.96 16.53 4.09
N CYS A 62 -1.03 15.52 3.19
CA CYS A 62 -0.53 15.66 1.83
C CYS A 62 -1.26 16.81 1.12
N GLN A 63 -0.52 17.75 0.56
CA GLN A 63 -1.08 18.93 -0.11
C GLN A 63 -1.95 18.58 -1.32
N PHE A 64 -1.71 17.41 -1.93
CA PHE A 64 -2.45 16.88 -3.08
C PHE A 64 -3.51 15.82 -2.71
N CYS A 65 -3.89 15.70 -1.45
CA CYS A 65 -4.79 14.64 -1.01
C CYS A 65 -6.14 14.71 -1.73
N HIS A 66 -6.60 13.60 -2.31
CA HIS A 66 -7.91 13.52 -2.95
C HIS A 66 -9.05 13.23 -1.96
N ASN A 67 -8.71 12.77 -0.75
CA ASN A 67 -9.67 12.36 0.26
C ASN A 67 -9.41 13.06 1.60
N PRO A 68 -9.44 14.42 1.68
CA PRO A 68 -9.25 15.14 2.93
C PRO A 68 -10.34 14.82 3.96
N ASP A 69 -11.50 14.38 3.51
CA ASP A 69 -12.62 13.87 4.32
C ASP A 69 -12.26 12.58 5.09
N SER A 70 -11.23 11.84 4.65
CA SER A 70 -10.72 10.67 5.36
C SER A 70 -9.72 10.98 6.48
N TRP A 71 -9.30 12.24 6.68
CA TRP A 71 -8.24 12.57 7.65
C TRP A 71 -8.61 12.34 9.11
N LYS A 72 -9.88 12.67 9.48
CA LYS A 72 -10.32 12.63 10.87
C LYS A 72 -10.44 11.20 11.36
N THR A 73 -9.90 10.92 12.54
CA THR A 73 -10.00 9.61 13.20
C THR A 73 -11.28 9.52 14.05
N GLY A 74 -11.73 8.29 14.35
CA GLY A 74 -12.87 8.04 15.23
C GLY A 74 -14.21 8.46 14.65
N ILE A 75 -14.29 8.62 13.33
CA ILE A 75 -15.53 8.82 12.57
C ILE A 75 -15.54 7.83 11.41
N GLY A 76 -16.63 7.80 10.66
CA GLY A 76 -16.85 6.83 9.58
C GLY A 76 -17.86 5.78 10.00
N GLU A 77 -18.17 4.87 9.10
CA GLU A 77 -19.08 3.76 9.38
C GLU A 77 -18.33 2.64 10.12
N GLU A 78 -18.80 2.25 11.29
CA GLU A 78 -18.23 1.09 11.99
C GLU A 78 -18.68 -0.21 11.30
N ARG A 79 -17.74 -0.96 10.77
CA ARG A 79 -17.97 -2.24 10.05
C ARG A 79 -17.13 -3.35 10.63
N THR A 80 -17.68 -4.53 10.67
CA THR A 80 -16.93 -5.75 10.98
C THR A 80 -16.24 -6.31 9.73
N ALA A 81 -15.20 -7.12 9.93
CA ALA A 81 -14.52 -7.80 8.85
C ALA A 81 -15.48 -8.71 8.03
N ASP A 82 -16.39 -9.41 8.71
CA ASP A 82 -17.35 -10.30 8.04
C ASP A 82 -18.32 -9.52 7.15
N GLU A 83 -18.88 -8.40 7.63
CA GLU A 83 -19.78 -7.56 6.81
C GLU A 83 -19.11 -7.05 5.53
N LEU A 84 -17.83 -6.65 5.62
CA LEU A 84 -17.07 -6.19 4.46
C LEU A 84 -16.76 -7.33 3.49
N LEU A 85 -16.36 -8.49 4.00
CA LEU A 85 -16.07 -9.65 3.16
C LEU A 85 -17.33 -10.22 2.52
N ASP A 86 -18.46 -10.28 3.23
CA ASP A 86 -19.75 -10.70 2.67
C ASP A 86 -20.21 -9.75 1.55
N GLN A 87 -19.93 -8.44 1.68
CA GLN A 87 -20.20 -7.48 0.62
C GLN A 87 -19.25 -7.67 -0.56
N ALA A 88 -17.95 -7.86 -0.32
CA ALA A 88 -16.94 -8.07 -1.34
C ALA A 88 -17.19 -9.34 -2.16
N GLU A 89 -17.58 -10.43 -1.52
CA GLU A 89 -17.83 -11.74 -2.19
C GLU A 89 -18.96 -11.68 -3.23
N ARG A 90 -19.88 -10.73 -3.16
CA ARG A 90 -20.90 -10.52 -4.20
C ARG A 90 -20.29 -10.16 -5.56
N PHE A 91 -19.05 -9.68 -5.57
CA PHE A 91 -18.29 -9.30 -6.77
C PHE A 91 -17.22 -10.32 -7.16
N ARG A 92 -17.15 -11.46 -6.45
CA ARG A 92 -16.10 -12.48 -6.62
C ARG A 92 -15.98 -12.98 -8.07
N ALA A 93 -17.09 -13.06 -8.80
CA ALA A 93 -17.10 -13.49 -10.20
C ALA A 93 -16.27 -12.62 -11.14
N TYR A 94 -15.98 -11.37 -10.75
CA TYR A 94 -15.23 -10.41 -11.56
C TYR A 94 -13.73 -10.38 -11.22
N TRP A 95 -13.30 -11.03 -10.14
CA TRP A 95 -11.91 -10.93 -9.65
C TRP A 95 -10.89 -11.69 -10.51
N GLY A 96 -11.34 -12.73 -11.24
CA GLY A 96 -10.43 -13.65 -11.92
C GLY A 96 -9.48 -14.33 -10.91
N ASP A 97 -8.33 -14.77 -11.38
CA ASP A 97 -7.37 -15.53 -10.56
C ASP A 97 -6.51 -14.63 -9.63
N LYS A 98 -6.39 -13.34 -9.94
CA LYS A 98 -5.50 -12.41 -9.23
C LYS A 98 -6.23 -11.36 -8.39
N GLY A 99 -7.55 -11.25 -8.52
CA GLY A 99 -8.34 -10.25 -7.82
C GLY A 99 -8.58 -10.58 -6.35
N GLY A 100 -9.35 -9.72 -5.68
CA GLY A 100 -9.66 -9.85 -4.27
C GLY A 100 -10.02 -8.52 -3.62
N ILE A 101 -9.55 -8.28 -2.40
CA ILE A 101 -9.75 -7.00 -1.69
C ILE A 101 -8.47 -6.18 -1.69
N THR A 102 -8.61 -4.86 -1.78
CA THR A 102 -7.55 -3.90 -1.45
C THR A 102 -8.04 -3.01 -0.32
N VAL A 103 -7.24 -2.89 0.73
CA VAL A 103 -7.52 -1.98 1.83
C VAL A 103 -6.60 -0.79 1.74
N SER A 104 -7.22 0.37 1.60
CA SER A 104 -6.63 1.69 1.43
C SER A 104 -7.29 2.69 2.39
N GLY A 105 -7.41 3.95 2.01
CA GLY A 105 -8.20 4.95 2.73
C GLY A 105 -7.44 6.22 3.02
N GLY A 106 -7.48 6.69 4.26
CA GLY A 106 -6.54 7.70 4.75
C GLY A 106 -5.15 7.09 4.89
N GLU A 107 -4.93 6.34 5.97
CA GLU A 107 -3.76 5.46 6.16
C GLU A 107 -4.24 4.17 6.83
N ALA A 108 -4.21 3.10 6.06
CA ALA A 108 -4.77 1.81 6.50
C ALA A 108 -4.09 1.25 7.76
N LEU A 109 -2.77 1.43 7.90
CA LEU A 109 -2.00 0.96 9.05
C LEU A 109 -2.39 1.61 10.38
N LEU A 110 -3.15 2.72 10.34
CA LEU A 110 -3.70 3.33 11.55
C LEU A 110 -4.67 2.38 12.28
N GLN A 111 -5.29 1.47 11.53
CA GLN A 111 -6.21 0.47 12.05
C GLN A 111 -5.65 -0.95 11.93
N ILE A 112 -4.37 -1.15 12.26
CA ILE A 112 -3.64 -2.41 12.05
C ILE A 112 -4.29 -3.62 12.72
N ASP A 113 -4.92 -3.46 13.88
CA ASP A 113 -5.62 -4.56 14.57
C ASP A 113 -6.86 -5.03 13.79
N PHE A 114 -7.58 -4.10 13.18
CA PHE A 114 -8.68 -4.42 12.28
C PHE A 114 -8.19 -5.05 10.97
N LEU A 115 -7.10 -4.54 10.40
CA LEU A 115 -6.47 -5.13 9.20
C LEU A 115 -6.09 -6.59 9.42
N LEU A 116 -5.51 -6.92 10.57
CA LEU A 116 -5.14 -8.29 10.92
C LEU A 116 -6.35 -9.22 10.91
N GLU A 117 -7.45 -8.82 11.55
CA GLU A 117 -8.68 -9.61 11.56
C GLU A 117 -9.26 -9.75 10.15
N LEU A 118 -9.33 -8.65 9.40
CA LEU A 118 -9.89 -8.61 8.06
C LEU A 118 -9.09 -9.50 7.09
N PHE A 119 -7.77 -9.41 7.09
CA PHE A 119 -6.92 -10.18 6.18
C PHE A 119 -6.86 -11.66 6.58
N GLU A 120 -6.85 -11.97 7.87
CA GLU A 120 -6.93 -13.37 8.32
C GLU A 120 -8.23 -14.04 7.86
N LYS A 121 -9.37 -13.36 8.01
CA LYS A 121 -10.68 -13.85 7.52
C LYS A 121 -10.74 -13.91 5.99
N ALA A 122 -10.14 -12.93 5.30
CA ALA A 122 -10.03 -12.97 3.84
C ALA A 122 -9.27 -14.20 3.35
N LYS A 123 -8.12 -14.51 3.99
CA LYS A 123 -7.35 -15.72 3.69
C LYS A 123 -8.12 -17.01 3.96
N GLN A 124 -8.89 -17.07 5.05
CA GLN A 124 -9.76 -18.23 5.36
C GLN A 124 -10.82 -18.46 4.28
N ARG A 125 -11.28 -17.39 3.61
CA ARG A 125 -12.24 -17.42 2.52
C ARG A 125 -11.59 -17.57 1.13
N GLY A 126 -10.27 -17.71 1.05
CA GLY A 126 -9.51 -17.79 -0.22
C GLY A 126 -9.60 -16.50 -1.04
N ILE A 127 -9.58 -15.34 -0.38
CA ILE A 127 -9.65 -14.02 -1.00
C ILE A 127 -8.23 -13.43 -1.03
N GLY A 128 -7.80 -12.95 -2.21
CA GLY A 128 -6.55 -12.24 -2.38
C GLY A 128 -6.54 -10.89 -1.64
N THR A 129 -5.43 -10.56 -0.98
CA THR A 129 -5.29 -9.38 -0.12
C THR A 129 -4.23 -8.42 -0.65
N CYS A 130 -4.58 -7.15 -0.71
CA CYS A 130 -3.68 -6.08 -1.09
C CYS A 130 -3.76 -4.95 -0.06
N LEU A 131 -2.61 -4.46 0.40
CA LEU A 131 -2.50 -3.33 1.30
C LEU A 131 -2.00 -2.11 0.53
N ASP A 132 -2.79 -1.03 0.50
CA ASP A 132 -2.39 0.27 -0.04
C ASP A 132 -2.09 1.23 1.13
N THR A 133 -0.84 1.67 1.23
CA THR A 133 -0.34 2.43 2.37
C THR A 133 0.79 3.39 1.99
N SER A 134 0.89 4.49 2.70
CA SER A 134 2.09 5.31 2.70
C SER A 134 3.17 4.80 3.63
N ALA A 135 2.85 3.83 4.49
CA ALA A 135 3.72 3.29 5.54
C ALA A 135 4.29 4.36 6.51
N GLN A 136 3.64 5.52 6.62
CA GLN A 136 4.12 6.59 7.50
C GLN A 136 4.20 6.15 8.97
N LEU A 137 3.34 5.20 9.38
CA LEU A 137 3.30 4.66 10.75
C LEU A 137 4.31 3.52 10.98
N PHE A 138 5.01 3.08 9.93
CA PHE A 138 5.94 1.97 10.06
C PHE A 138 7.05 2.28 11.07
N THR A 139 7.36 1.30 11.89
CA THR A 139 8.48 1.30 12.83
C THR A 139 8.87 -0.13 13.16
N ARG A 140 10.17 -0.39 13.29
CA ARG A 140 10.70 -1.70 13.74
C ARG A 140 10.62 -1.89 15.24
N LYS A 141 9.77 -1.15 15.94
CA LYS A 141 9.60 -1.23 17.41
C LYS A 141 8.31 -1.98 17.76
N ALA A 142 8.40 -2.87 18.74
CA ALA A 142 7.21 -3.50 19.35
C ALA A 142 6.32 -2.43 20.03
N PRO A 143 4.99 -2.64 20.09
CA PRO A 143 4.27 -3.81 19.59
C PRO A 143 3.86 -3.69 18.11
N PHE A 144 4.10 -2.55 17.46
CA PHE A 144 3.67 -2.31 16.07
C PHE A 144 4.36 -3.28 15.12
N PHE A 145 5.67 -3.50 15.25
CA PHE A 145 6.44 -4.31 14.33
C PHE A 145 5.94 -5.76 14.30
N GLU A 146 5.68 -6.37 15.45
CA GLU A 146 5.13 -7.73 15.55
C GLU A 146 3.78 -7.86 14.81
N LYS A 147 2.92 -6.83 14.92
CA LYS A 147 1.66 -6.78 14.21
C LYS A 147 1.88 -6.62 12.71
N PHE A 148 2.83 -5.79 12.30
CA PHE A 148 3.15 -5.56 10.90
C PHE A 148 3.73 -6.82 10.25
N GLU A 149 4.65 -7.54 10.92
CA GLU A 149 5.16 -8.83 10.45
C GLU A 149 4.02 -9.81 10.22
N ARG A 150 3.12 -9.94 11.20
CA ARG A 150 1.94 -10.81 11.03
C ARG A 150 1.03 -10.35 9.89
N LEU A 151 0.85 -9.05 9.71
CA LEU A 151 0.05 -8.51 8.60
C LEU A 151 0.70 -8.86 7.24
N MET A 152 2.02 -8.81 7.15
CA MET A 152 2.73 -9.17 5.91
C MET A 152 2.60 -10.65 5.55
N GLU A 153 2.49 -11.56 6.51
CA GLU A 153 2.18 -12.98 6.24
C GLU A 153 0.79 -13.14 5.59
N LEU A 154 -0.15 -12.23 5.87
CA LEU A 154 -1.53 -12.26 5.40
C LEU A 154 -1.74 -11.40 4.14
N THR A 155 -0.74 -10.65 3.70
CA THR A 155 -0.80 -9.73 2.56
C THR A 155 -0.14 -10.36 1.33
N ASP A 156 -0.81 -10.38 0.18
CA ASP A 156 -0.22 -10.88 -1.06
C ASP A 156 0.63 -9.81 -1.76
N THR A 157 0.12 -8.58 -1.83
CA THR A 157 0.79 -7.46 -2.51
C THR A 157 0.65 -6.19 -1.68
N VAL A 158 1.68 -5.38 -1.65
CA VAL A 158 1.65 -4.04 -1.04
C VAL A 158 1.75 -2.98 -2.14
N LEU A 159 0.82 -2.02 -2.14
CA LEU A 159 0.97 -0.76 -2.86
C LEU A 159 1.61 0.24 -1.90
N LEU A 160 2.83 0.65 -2.20
CA LEU A 160 3.59 1.54 -1.34
C LEU A 160 3.77 2.91 -1.98
N ASP A 161 3.20 3.92 -1.35
CA ASP A 161 3.32 5.30 -1.78
C ASP A 161 4.66 5.92 -1.33
N ILE A 162 5.56 6.23 -2.26
CA ILE A 162 6.73 7.08 -2.00
C ILE A 162 6.44 8.48 -2.54
N LYS A 163 6.00 9.38 -1.66
CA LYS A 163 5.46 10.68 -2.07
C LYS A 163 6.55 11.69 -2.44
N HIS A 164 7.74 11.59 -1.85
CA HIS A 164 8.93 12.34 -2.22
C HIS A 164 10.18 11.66 -1.68
N ILE A 165 11.26 11.62 -2.45
CA ILE A 165 12.52 10.97 -2.04
C ILE A 165 13.34 11.85 -1.09
N ASP A 166 13.28 13.16 -1.21
CA ASP A 166 13.96 14.10 -0.31
C ASP A 166 13.13 14.31 0.96
N ASP A 167 13.72 14.17 2.14
CA ASP A 167 13.00 14.25 3.42
C ASP A 167 12.46 15.64 3.73
N GLU A 168 13.22 16.70 3.38
CA GLU A 168 12.78 18.08 3.63
C GLU A 168 11.56 18.42 2.76
N GLU A 169 11.63 18.11 1.46
CA GLU A 169 10.53 18.31 0.53
C GLU A 169 9.34 17.41 0.87
N HIS A 170 9.59 16.18 1.33
CA HIS A 170 8.53 15.29 1.82
C HIS A 170 7.80 15.90 3.04
N ARG A 171 8.53 16.51 3.98
CA ARG A 171 7.93 17.20 5.13
C ARG A 171 7.10 18.43 4.72
N LYS A 172 7.56 19.18 3.74
CA LYS A 172 6.79 20.30 3.17
C LYS A 172 5.49 19.79 2.54
N LEU A 173 5.58 18.70 1.78
CA LEU A 173 4.46 18.12 1.02
C LEU A 173 3.43 17.41 1.90
N THR A 174 3.86 16.74 2.98
CA THR A 174 3.02 15.78 3.73
C THR A 174 2.92 16.06 5.23
N ARG A 175 3.76 16.95 5.77
CA ARG A 175 3.99 17.25 7.20
C ARG A 175 4.73 16.16 7.96
N HIS A 176 5.27 15.13 7.30
CA HIS A 176 5.97 14.01 7.92
C HIS A 176 7.29 13.71 7.23
N SER A 177 8.23 13.07 7.93
CA SER A 177 9.45 12.51 7.36
C SER A 177 9.12 11.30 6.47
N ASN A 178 9.95 11.09 5.44
CA ASN A 178 9.89 9.88 4.62
C ASN A 178 10.72 8.71 5.19
N ALA A 179 11.45 8.92 6.28
CA ALA A 179 12.38 7.91 6.84
C ALA A 179 11.70 6.57 7.13
N ASN A 180 10.50 6.60 7.74
CA ASN A 180 9.73 5.38 8.03
C ASN A 180 9.28 4.67 6.75
N ILE A 181 8.92 5.43 5.72
CA ILE A 181 8.45 4.92 4.42
C ILE A 181 9.59 4.19 3.71
N LEU A 182 10.77 4.83 3.66
CA LEU A 182 11.95 4.24 3.03
C LEU A 182 12.47 3.03 3.83
N ASP A 183 12.37 3.04 5.17
CA ASP A 183 12.69 1.87 6.01
C ASP A 183 11.70 0.74 5.78
N CYS A 184 10.40 1.04 5.64
CA CYS A 184 9.39 0.04 5.27
C CYS A 184 9.70 -0.59 3.90
N ALA A 185 10.06 0.21 2.89
CA ALA A 185 10.43 -0.29 1.57
C ALA A 185 11.60 -1.28 1.64
N ARG A 186 12.65 -0.96 2.43
CA ARG A 186 13.78 -1.87 2.66
C ARG A 186 13.34 -3.15 3.37
N TYR A 187 12.52 -3.03 4.42
CA TYR A 187 12.00 -4.19 5.14
C TYR A 187 11.17 -5.11 4.24
N LEU A 188 10.30 -4.56 3.39
CA LEU A 188 9.54 -5.35 2.44
C LEU A 188 10.45 -6.08 1.44
N SER A 189 11.57 -5.46 1.05
CA SER A 189 12.60 -6.11 0.24
C SER A 189 13.35 -7.21 1.02
N GLU A 190 13.70 -6.98 2.29
CA GLU A 190 14.35 -7.99 3.16
C GLU A 190 13.52 -9.29 3.27
N ILE A 191 12.20 -9.20 3.20
CA ILE A 191 11.28 -10.34 3.30
C ILE A 191 10.69 -10.82 1.97
N ASP A 192 11.22 -10.36 0.84
CA ASP A 192 10.74 -10.66 -0.53
C ASP A 192 9.22 -10.43 -0.72
N LYS A 193 8.64 -9.42 -0.06
CA LYS A 193 7.23 -9.09 -0.21
C LYS A 193 6.97 -8.40 -1.55
N PRO A 194 6.06 -8.91 -2.42
CA PRO A 194 5.69 -8.24 -3.67
C PRO A 194 5.19 -6.81 -3.44
N VAL A 195 5.81 -5.84 -4.11
CA VAL A 195 5.50 -4.41 -3.95
C VAL A 195 5.26 -3.75 -5.29
N TRP A 196 4.21 -2.93 -5.36
CA TRP A 196 4.02 -1.92 -6.40
C TRP A 196 4.33 -0.56 -5.79
N ILE A 197 5.27 0.16 -6.38
CA ILE A 197 5.62 1.51 -5.96
C ILE A 197 4.70 2.51 -6.66
N ARG A 198 4.13 3.44 -5.91
CA ARG A 198 3.29 4.52 -6.42
C ARG A 198 3.92 5.87 -6.12
N HIS A 199 4.02 6.71 -7.16
CA HIS A 199 4.59 8.05 -7.06
C HIS A 199 3.70 9.06 -7.77
N VAL A 200 3.18 10.05 -7.05
CA VAL A 200 2.36 11.11 -7.64
C VAL A 200 3.27 12.18 -8.23
N LEU A 201 3.13 12.43 -9.54
CA LEU A 201 3.91 13.41 -10.28
C LEU A 201 3.25 14.78 -10.24
N ILE A 202 3.79 15.68 -9.41
CA ILE A 202 3.27 17.03 -9.17
C ILE A 202 4.24 18.04 -9.76
N PRO A 203 3.83 18.86 -10.76
CA PRO A 203 4.69 19.84 -11.40
C PRO A 203 5.33 20.82 -10.41
N GLY A 204 6.64 20.99 -10.54
CA GLY A 204 7.45 21.87 -9.68
C GLY A 204 7.76 21.32 -8.29
N ILE A 205 7.17 20.20 -7.88
CA ILE A 205 7.34 19.60 -6.56
C ILE A 205 8.04 18.26 -6.66
N THR A 206 7.38 17.24 -7.22
CA THR A 206 7.91 15.87 -7.28
C THR A 206 8.46 15.50 -8.66
N ASP A 207 8.27 16.35 -9.66
CA ASP A 207 8.56 16.04 -11.07
C ASP A 207 9.98 16.43 -11.52
N LYS A 208 10.83 17.00 -10.67
CA LYS A 208 12.20 17.35 -11.05
C LYS A 208 13.04 16.11 -11.32
N ASP A 209 13.81 16.11 -12.41
CA ASP A 209 14.64 14.96 -12.81
C ASP A 209 15.61 14.54 -11.71
N GLU A 210 16.19 15.49 -10.97
CA GLU A 210 17.09 15.18 -9.84
C GLU A 210 16.41 14.31 -8.77
N TYR A 211 15.13 14.54 -8.47
CA TYR A 211 14.38 13.77 -7.50
C TYR A 211 13.94 12.41 -8.07
N LEU A 212 13.55 12.38 -9.34
CA LEU A 212 13.20 11.13 -10.03
C LEU A 212 14.41 10.19 -10.15
N VAL A 213 15.58 10.74 -10.47
CA VAL A 213 16.84 9.96 -10.51
C VAL A 213 17.19 9.43 -9.12
N ARG A 214 17.14 10.27 -8.07
CA ARG A 214 17.38 9.81 -6.69
C ARG A 214 16.37 8.74 -6.24
N LEU A 215 15.09 8.88 -6.65
CA LEU A 215 14.07 7.87 -6.37
C LEU A 215 14.39 6.57 -7.09
N ARG A 216 14.70 6.61 -8.39
CA ARG A 216 15.14 5.44 -9.18
C ARG A 216 16.34 4.75 -8.50
N ASP A 217 17.36 5.51 -8.13
CA ASP A 217 18.58 4.95 -7.53
C ASP A 217 18.26 4.26 -6.18
N PHE A 218 17.34 4.81 -5.38
CA PHE A 218 16.83 4.14 -4.19
C PHE A 218 16.07 2.85 -4.55
N LEU A 219 15.14 2.91 -5.50
CA LEU A 219 14.34 1.76 -5.91
C LEU A 219 15.21 0.63 -6.48
N SER A 220 16.29 0.95 -7.20
CA SER A 220 17.26 -0.03 -7.73
C SER A 220 18.00 -0.81 -6.63
N THR A 221 17.93 -0.39 -5.37
CA THR A 221 18.47 -1.15 -4.22
C THR A 221 17.51 -2.21 -3.69
N LEU A 222 16.26 -2.24 -4.19
CA LEU A 222 15.20 -3.16 -3.77
C LEU A 222 15.01 -4.23 -4.85
N HIS A 223 14.75 -5.48 -4.45
CA HIS A 223 14.66 -6.61 -5.40
C HIS A 223 13.27 -7.23 -5.49
N ASN A 224 12.29 -6.67 -4.78
CA ASN A 224 10.93 -7.18 -4.65
C ASN A 224 9.88 -6.32 -5.38
N ILE A 225 10.30 -5.36 -6.20
CA ILE A 225 9.39 -4.46 -6.91
C ILE A 225 8.86 -5.17 -8.14
N GLU A 226 7.54 -5.36 -8.20
CA GLU A 226 6.87 -5.92 -9.37
C GLU A 226 6.39 -4.83 -10.35
N ARG A 227 6.15 -3.61 -9.86
CA ARG A 227 5.62 -2.51 -10.67
C ARG A 227 5.97 -1.14 -10.07
N ILE A 228 6.20 -0.18 -10.95
CA ILE A 228 6.32 1.25 -10.59
C ILE A 228 5.23 2.00 -11.35
N GLU A 229 4.42 2.78 -10.63
CA GLU A 229 3.33 3.58 -11.17
C GLU A 229 3.59 5.07 -10.95
N VAL A 230 3.76 5.81 -12.02
CA VAL A 230 3.75 7.27 -12.00
C VAL A 230 2.31 7.74 -12.17
N LEU A 231 1.77 8.35 -11.12
CA LEU A 231 0.39 8.83 -11.09
C LEU A 231 0.37 10.34 -11.39
N PRO A 232 -0.16 10.78 -12.54
CA PRO A 232 -0.27 12.21 -12.83
C PRO A 232 -1.14 12.91 -11.79
N TYR A 233 -0.63 14.01 -11.22
CA TYR A 233 -1.43 14.90 -10.37
C TYR A 233 -2.67 15.39 -11.12
N HIS A 234 -3.80 15.46 -10.42
CA HIS A 234 -5.05 16.00 -10.95
C HIS A 234 -5.87 16.66 -9.84
N THR A 235 -6.86 17.47 -10.20
CA THR A 235 -7.64 18.32 -9.29
C THR A 235 -9.02 17.74 -8.93
N LEU A 236 -9.31 16.47 -9.25
CA LEU A 236 -10.63 15.87 -9.06
C LEU A 236 -11.12 15.86 -7.59
N GLY A 237 -10.21 15.93 -6.61
CA GLY A 237 -10.55 15.96 -5.19
C GLY A 237 -10.80 17.36 -4.61
N VAL A 238 -10.57 18.44 -5.35
CA VAL A 238 -10.58 19.83 -4.84
C VAL A 238 -11.93 20.21 -4.25
N TYR A 239 -13.04 19.82 -4.89
CA TYR A 239 -14.39 20.11 -4.37
C TYR A 239 -14.65 19.62 -2.93
N LYS A 240 -13.87 18.64 -2.46
CA LYS A 240 -13.98 18.15 -1.07
C LYS A 240 -13.38 19.13 -0.08
N TYR A 241 -12.33 19.87 -0.47
CA TYR A 241 -11.74 20.92 0.33
C TYR A 241 -12.75 22.05 0.54
N ASP A 242 -13.43 22.47 -0.52
CA ASP A 242 -14.48 23.49 -0.44
C ASP A 242 -15.61 23.06 0.53
N LYS A 243 -16.06 21.79 0.43
CA LYS A 243 -17.07 21.24 1.33
C LYS A 243 -16.63 21.18 2.79
N LEU A 244 -15.35 21.06 3.06
CA LEU A 244 -14.76 21.00 4.40
C LEU A 244 -14.37 22.39 4.92
N GLY A 245 -14.46 23.43 4.10
CA GLY A 245 -14.01 24.79 4.45
C GLY A 245 -12.49 24.87 4.63
N ILE A 246 -11.72 24.09 3.86
CA ILE A 246 -10.26 24.00 3.91
C ILE A 246 -9.69 24.54 2.62
N ASP A 247 -8.74 25.46 2.69
CA ASP A 247 -8.02 25.96 1.50
C ASP A 247 -7.23 24.84 0.84
N TYR A 248 -7.39 24.69 -0.51
CA TYR A 248 -6.61 23.71 -1.25
C TYR A 248 -5.19 24.26 -1.50
N PRO A 249 -4.12 23.58 -1.00
CA PRO A 249 -2.77 24.13 -1.05
C PRO A 249 -2.19 24.26 -2.45
N LEU A 250 -2.62 23.41 -3.40
CA LEU A 250 -2.09 23.35 -4.77
C LEU A 250 -3.05 23.94 -5.82
N LYS A 251 -3.84 24.95 -5.44
CA LYS A 251 -4.86 25.58 -6.32
C LYS A 251 -4.30 26.13 -7.64
N ASP A 252 -3.03 26.55 -7.63
CA ASP A 252 -2.36 27.14 -8.79
C ASP A 252 -1.53 26.14 -9.59
N VAL A 253 -1.48 24.86 -9.15
CA VAL A 253 -0.73 23.79 -9.81
C VAL A 253 -1.63 23.10 -10.84
N GLN A 254 -1.20 23.10 -12.10
CA GLN A 254 -1.89 22.38 -13.19
C GLN A 254 -1.42 20.92 -13.26
N PRO A 255 -2.22 20.01 -13.81
CA PRO A 255 -1.78 18.66 -14.13
C PRO A 255 -0.51 18.64 -14.99
N PRO A 256 0.37 17.64 -14.85
CA PRO A 256 1.58 17.55 -15.66
C PRO A 256 1.24 17.28 -17.14
N ALA A 257 2.06 17.81 -18.04
CA ALA A 257 1.98 17.49 -19.45
C ALA A 257 2.31 16.00 -19.71
N ALA A 258 1.74 15.42 -20.76
CA ALA A 258 1.93 14.00 -21.10
C ALA A 258 3.41 13.63 -21.29
N GLU A 259 4.19 14.53 -21.91
CA GLU A 259 5.63 14.36 -22.14
C GLU A 259 6.39 14.28 -20.81
N ARG A 260 5.96 15.05 -19.78
CA ARG A 260 6.57 15.02 -18.45
C ARG A 260 6.27 13.72 -17.73
N VAL A 261 5.04 13.20 -17.88
CA VAL A 261 4.65 11.89 -17.35
C VAL A 261 5.45 10.78 -18.03
N ALA A 262 5.60 10.83 -19.37
CA ALA A 262 6.40 9.84 -20.11
C ALA A 262 7.86 9.85 -19.63
N ASN A 263 8.49 11.04 -19.53
CA ASN A 263 9.86 11.16 -19.05
C ASN A 263 10.03 10.61 -17.60
N ALA A 264 9.09 10.90 -16.71
CA ALA A 264 9.14 10.37 -15.34
C ALA A 264 9.03 8.82 -15.32
N ASN A 265 8.16 8.25 -16.16
CA ASN A 265 8.08 6.80 -16.35
C ASN A 265 9.42 6.24 -16.88
N ASP A 266 9.99 6.83 -17.94
CA ASP A 266 11.25 6.38 -18.53
C ASP A 266 12.40 6.39 -17.52
N ILE A 267 12.46 7.38 -16.63
CA ILE A 267 13.46 7.44 -15.56
C ILE A 267 13.21 6.34 -14.52
N LEU A 268 11.99 6.22 -14.01
CA LEU A 268 11.70 5.33 -12.88
C LEU A 268 11.66 3.85 -13.26
N GLN A 269 11.23 3.51 -14.48
CA GLN A 269 11.22 2.12 -14.96
C GLN A 269 12.64 1.52 -15.09
N GLN A 270 13.69 2.33 -15.13
CA GLN A 270 15.08 1.85 -15.12
C GLN A 270 15.47 1.18 -13.79
N ALA A 271 14.63 1.27 -12.76
CA ALA A 271 14.86 0.60 -11.48
C ALA A 271 14.41 -0.87 -11.47
N LEU A 272 13.63 -1.32 -12.47
CA LEU A 272 13.19 -2.71 -12.66
C LEU A 272 14.18 -3.49 -13.52
#